data_e289ff5450239ea1fe283c6ec7ca27d9
#
_entry.id   e289ff5450239ea1fe283c6ec7ca27d9
#
_cell.length_a   1.000
_cell.length_b   1.000
_cell.length_c   1.000
_cell.angle_alpha   90.00
_cell.angle_beta   90.00
_cell.angle_gamma   90.00
#
_symmetry.space_group_name_H-M   'P 1'
#
loop_
_entity.id
_entity.type
_entity.pdbx_description
1 polymer ?
#
loop_
_entity_poly.entity_id
_entity_poly.type
_entity_poly.pdbx_seq_one_letter_code
_entity_poly.pdbx_strand_id
1 'polypeptide(L)'
;MGVDKERLLDTSNDYVRIVSATQSACDKASRALMTAEYGLSSSWKGKSGEAMEQAISDMRKEINMISARLSSLKAKMTVQAQNIYNSWQENDNLG
;
A
#
# COMPACT_ATOMS: atom_id res chain seq x y z
N MET A 1 3.18 -26.33 18.81
CA MET A 1 3.75 -25.56 17.70
C MET A 1 2.75 -25.22 16.60
N GLY A 2 1.68 -26.00 16.41
CA GLY A 2 0.61 -25.69 15.46
C GLY A 2 -0.05 -24.33 15.66
N VAL A 3 -0.23 -23.93 16.93
CA VAL A 3 -0.84 -22.64 17.28
C VAL A 3 0.02 -21.46 16.76
N ASP A 4 1.33 -21.59 16.82
CA ASP A 4 2.23 -20.51 16.38
C ASP A 4 2.22 -20.38 14.85
N LYS A 5 2.09 -21.48 14.13
CA LYS A 5 1.97 -21.48 12.67
C LYS A 5 0.68 -20.79 12.24
N GLU A 6 -0.44 -21.12 12.89
CA GLU A 6 -1.75 -20.51 12.62
C GLU A 6 -1.71 -19.02 12.92
N ARG A 7 -1.11 -18.60 14.04
CA ARG A 7 -0.95 -17.21 14.40
C ARG A 7 -0.11 -16.46 13.36
N LEU A 8 0.95 -17.08 12.88
CA LEU A 8 1.79 -16.47 11.85
C LEU A 8 0.98 -16.18 10.59
N LEU A 9 0.21 -17.17 10.12
CA LEU A 9 -0.61 -17.00 8.92
C LEU A 9 -1.73 -15.98 9.14
N ASP A 10 -2.39 -16.03 10.28
CA ASP A 10 -3.44 -15.06 10.63
C ASP A 10 -2.90 -13.65 10.71
N THR A 11 -1.75 -13.48 11.36
CA THR A 11 -1.10 -12.17 11.47
C THR A 11 -0.67 -11.66 10.10
N SER A 12 -0.09 -12.52 9.28
CA SER A 12 0.30 -12.17 7.91
C SER A 12 -0.91 -11.73 7.09
N ASN A 13 -2.01 -12.47 7.18
CA ASN A 13 -3.26 -12.14 6.47
C ASN A 13 -3.85 -10.81 6.96
N ASP A 14 -3.77 -10.54 8.26
CA ASP A 14 -4.21 -9.26 8.83
C ASP A 14 -3.37 -8.10 8.30
N TYR A 15 -2.05 -8.27 8.25
CA TYR A 15 -1.16 -7.26 7.67
C TYR A 15 -1.46 -7.01 6.20
N VAL A 16 -1.66 -8.07 5.41
CA VAL A 16 -2.01 -7.94 4.00
C VAL A 16 -3.32 -7.17 3.83
N ARG A 17 -4.28 -7.44 4.70
CA ARG A 17 -5.58 -6.75 4.69
C ARG A 17 -5.43 -5.27 5.01
N ILE A 18 -4.64 -4.93 6.02
CA ILE A 18 -4.35 -3.54 6.40
C ILE A 18 -3.63 -2.80 5.28
N VAL A 19 -2.61 -3.42 4.70
CA VAL A 19 -1.86 -2.83 3.58
C VAL A 19 -2.78 -2.60 2.38
N SER A 20 -3.63 -3.56 2.05
CA SER A 20 -4.60 -3.45 0.95
C SER A 20 -5.61 -2.32 1.19
N ALA A 21 -6.09 -2.16 2.43
CA ALA A 21 -6.98 -1.07 2.80
C ALA A 21 -6.28 0.29 2.69
N THR A 22 -5.01 0.37 3.08
CA THR A 22 -4.21 1.58 2.95
C THR A 22 -3.97 1.94 1.49
N GLN A 23 -3.69 0.95 0.64
CA GLN A 23 -3.56 1.17 -0.80
C GLN A 23 -4.85 1.69 -1.41
N SER A 24 -6.00 1.14 -0.99
CA SER A 24 -7.31 1.61 -1.44
C SER A 24 -7.54 3.08 -1.05
N ALA A 25 -7.12 3.47 0.16
CA ALA A 25 -7.18 4.85 0.62
C ALA A 25 -6.28 5.76 -0.22
N CYS A 26 -5.07 5.30 -0.58
CA CYS A 26 -4.16 6.02 -1.46
C CYS A 26 -4.78 6.24 -2.84
N ASP A 27 -5.43 5.22 -3.39
CA ASP A 27 -6.11 5.33 -4.69
C ASP A 27 -7.23 6.38 -4.65
N LYS A 28 -8.03 6.36 -3.58
CA LYS A 28 -9.11 7.34 -3.39
C LYS A 28 -8.55 8.75 -3.26
N ALA A 29 -7.48 8.92 -2.50
CA ALA A 29 -6.82 10.21 -2.32
C ALA A 29 -6.26 10.72 -3.66
N SER A 30 -5.62 9.85 -4.44
CA SER A 30 -5.08 10.19 -5.75
C SER A 30 -6.18 10.66 -6.71
N ARG A 31 -7.32 9.97 -6.71
CA ARG A 31 -8.48 10.35 -7.55
C ARG A 31 -9.09 11.67 -7.11
N ALA A 32 -9.20 11.90 -5.80
CA ALA A 32 -9.70 13.16 -5.27
C ALA A 32 -8.79 14.32 -5.67
N LEU A 33 -7.48 14.13 -5.61
CA LEU A 33 -6.51 15.14 -6.05
C LEU A 33 -6.60 15.38 -7.55
N MET A 34 -6.81 14.35 -8.34
CA MET A 34 -7.02 14.49 -9.80
C MET A 34 -8.26 15.33 -10.09
N THR A 35 -9.35 15.08 -9.38
CA THR A 35 -10.59 15.87 -9.52
C THR A 35 -10.35 17.33 -9.15
N ALA A 36 -9.62 17.58 -8.06
CA ALA A 36 -9.26 18.94 -7.65
C ALA A 36 -8.38 19.63 -8.70
N GLU A 37 -7.43 18.91 -9.30
CA GLU A 37 -6.56 19.41 -10.36
C GLU A 37 -7.40 19.86 -11.57
N TYR A 38 -8.37 19.06 -11.98
CA TYR A 38 -9.30 19.44 -13.07
C TYR A 38 -10.10 20.67 -12.74
N GLY A 39 -10.60 20.77 -11.50
CA GLY A 39 -11.32 21.94 -11.04
C GLY A 39 -10.49 23.21 -11.09
N LEU A 40 -9.23 23.13 -10.69
CA LEU A 40 -8.30 24.25 -10.75
C LEU A 40 -7.99 24.65 -12.20
N SER A 41 -7.75 23.68 -13.06
CA SER A 41 -7.47 23.93 -14.48
C SER A 41 -8.62 24.68 -15.17
N SER A 42 -9.86 24.38 -14.79
CA SER A 42 -11.02 25.04 -15.40
C SER A 42 -11.39 26.38 -14.75
N SER A 43 -11.06 26.58 -13.46
CA SER A 43 -11.52 27.73 -12.67
C SER A 43 -10.44 28.75 -12.40
N TRP A 44 -9.18 28.34 -12.29
CA TRP A 44 -8.05 29.20 -11.94
C TRP A 44 -7.07 29.26 -13.08
N LYS A 45 -6.88 30.46 -13.62
CA LYS A 45 -5.90 30.73 -14.66
C LYS A 45 -4.84 31.66 -14.11
N GLY A 46 -3.58 31.45 -14.50
CA GLY A 46 -2.47 32.27 -14.09
C GLY A 46 -1.48 31.53 -13.20
N LYS A 47 -0.48 32.25 -12.71
CA LYS A 47 0.65 31.68 -11.97
C LYS A 47 0.25 30.95 -10.69
N SER A 48 -0.74 31.49 -9.98
CA SER A 48 -1.21 30.86 -8.74
C SER A 48 -1.91 29.52 -9.01
N GLY A 49 -2.72 29.47 -10.08
CA GLY A 49 -3.38 28.21 -10.50
C GLY A 49 -2.37 27.18 -10.93
N GLU A 50 -1.36 27.58 -11.71
CA GLU A 50 -0.28 26.67 -12.13
C GLU A 50 0.50 26.12 -10.95
N ALA A 51 0.82 26.97 -9.96
CA ALA A 51 1.53 26.56 -8.76
C ALA A 51 0.71 25.54 -7.95
N MET A 52 -0.59 25.74 -7.83
CA MET A 52 -1.47 24.81 -7.15
C MET A 52 -1.59 23.47 -7.90
N GLU A 53 -1.72 23.52 -9.23
CA GLU A 53 -1.73 22.32 -10.05
C GLU A 53 -0.46 21.51 -9.86
N GLN A 54 0.69 22.19 -9.85
CA GLN A 54 1.99 21.51 -9.66
C GLN A 54 2.07 20.86 -8.28
N ALA A 55 1.61 21.57 -7.24
CA ALA A 55 1.60 21.03 -5.88
C ALA A 55 0.71 19.77 -5.79
N ILE A 56 -0.46 19.81 -6.41
CA ILE A 56 -1.38 18.65 -6.43
C ILE A 56 -0.76 17.49 -7.21
N SER A 57 -0.15 17.76 -8.35
CA SER A 57 0.54 16.75 -9.15
C SER A 57 1.66 16.10 -8.35
N ASP A 58 2.44 16.87 -7.62
CA ASP A 58 3.53 16.36 -6.79
C ASP A 58 2.99 15.50 -5.65
N MET A 59 1.91 15.90 -5.01
CA MET A 59 1.24 15.09 -3.97
C MET A 59 0.74 13.76 -4.53
N ARG A 60 0.16 13.76 -5.72
CA ARG A 60 -0.29 12.53 -6.38
C ARG A 60 0.87 11.58 -6.65
N LYS A 61 2.00 12.10 -7.12
CA LYS A 61 3.20 11.30 -7.35
C LYS A 61 3.69 10.65 -6.05
N GLU A 62 3.72 11.40 -4.96
CA GLU A 62 4.11 10.87 -3.65
C GLU A 62 3.15 9.78 -3.17
N ILE A 63 1.85 9.99 -3.30
CA ILE A 63 0.84 9.00 -2.91
C ILE A 63 1.01 7.73 -3.73
N ASN A 64 1.23 7.85 -5.04
CA ASN A 64 1.45 6.71 -5.91
C ASN A 64 2.72 5.95 -5.55
N MET A 65 3.77 6.65 -5.15
CA MET A 65 5.01 6.02 -4.66
C MET A 65 4.79 5.26 -3.37
N ILE A 66 4.01 5.81 -2.44
CA ILE A 66 3.64 5.13 -1.19
C ILE A 66 2.86 3.86 -1.50
N SER A 67 1.88 3.93 -2.40
CA SER A 67 1.10 2.78 -2.83
C SER A 67 1.98 1.67 -3.42
N ALA A 68 2.95 2.05 -4.25
CA ALA A 68 3.90 1.09 -4.83
C ALA A 68 4.79 0.44 -3.77
N ARG A 69 5.25 1.21 -2.78
CA ARG A 69 6.03 0.68 -1.65
C ARG A 69 5.21 -0.28 -0.81
N LEU A 70 3.92 0.01 -0.61
CA LEU A 70 3.02 -0.88 0.12
C LEU A 70 2.81 -2.19 -0.63
N SER A 71 2.72 -2.17 -1.96
CA SER A 71 2.66 -3.40 -2.77
C SER A 71 3.90 -4.26 -2.58
N SER A 72 5.08 -3.63 -2.61
CA SER A 72 6.35 -4.32 -2.40
C SER A 72 6.43 -4.93 -1.00
N LEU A 73 6.01 -4.17 0.02
CA LEU A 73 6.00 -4.64 1.39
C LEU A 73 5.05 -5.81 1.58
N LYS A 74 3.85 -5.74 1.00
CA LYS A 74 2.87 -6.82 1.03
C LYS A 74 3.44 -8.11 0.44
N ALA A 75 4.10 -8.01 -0.71
CA ALA A 75 4.72 -9.16 -1.37
C ALA A 75 5.82 -9.77 -0.49
N LYS A 76 6.68 -8.94 0.10
CA LYS A 76 7.73 -9.39 1.00
C LYS A 76 7.18 -10.10 2.23
N MET A 77 6.13 -9.55 2.83
CA MET A 77 5.52 -10.15 4.02
C MET A 77 4.93 -11.53 3.70
N THR A 78 4.25 -11.65 2.56
CA THR A 78 3.66 -12.92 2.14
C THR A 78 4.74 -13.98 1.94
N VAL A 79 5.83 -13.64 1.26
CA VAL A 79 6.95 -14.55 1.02
C VAL A 79 7.63 -14.93 2.34
N GLN A 80 7.89 -13.96 3.20
CA GLN A 80 8.53 -14.20 4.50
C GLN A 80 7.69 -15.14 5.38
N ALA A 81 6.39 -14.88 5.47
CA ALA A 81 5.48 -15.70 6.25
C ALA A 81 5.46 -17.14 5.72
N GLN A 82 5.41 -17.30 4.41
CA GLN A 82 5.41 -18.62 3.78
C GLN A 82 6.72 -19.36 4.05
N ASN A 83 7.85 -18.67 3.95
CA ASN A 83 9.17 -19.26 4.22
C ASN A 83 9.29 -19.72 5.67
N ILE A 84 8.83 -18.92 6.62
CA ILE A 84 8.85 -19.29 8.04
C ILE A 84 7.93 -20.47 8.29
N TYR A 85 6.74 -20.48 7.72
CA TYR A 85 5.79 -21.57 7.84
C TYR A 85 6.40 -22.88 7.32
N ASN A 86 7.01 -22.83 6.14
CA ASN A 86 7.65 -24.00 5.54
C ASN A 86 8.81 -24.52 6.40
N SER A 87 9.61 -23.61 6.96
CA SER A 87 10.70 -23.97 7.87
C SER A 87 10.19 -24.70 9.12
N TRP A 88 9.09 -24.22 9.69
CA TRP A 88 8.47 -24.86 10.84
C TRP A 88 7.91 -26.26 10.49
N GLN A 89 7.34 -26.42 9.30
CA GLN A 89 6.87 -27.74 8.85
C GLN A 89 8.01 -28.73 8.68
N GLU A 90 9.14 -28.29 8.13
CA GLU A 90 10.34 -29.14 7.99
C GLU A 90 10.83 -29.60 9.36
N ASN A 91 10.88 -28.69 10.34
CA ASN A 91 11.29 -29.02 11.70
C ASN A 91 10.33 -30.04 12.34
N ASP A 92 9.03 -29.88 12.14
CA ASP A 92 8.04 -30.83 12.64
C ASP A 92 8.21 -32.21 12.01
N ASN A 93 8.55 -32.26 10.71
CA ASN A 93 8.77 -33.54 10.01
C ASN A 93 10.06 -34.22 10.45
N LEU A 94 11.08 -33.45 10.83
CA LEU A 94 12.36 -33.99 11.31
C LEU A 94 12.30 -34.42 12.78
N GLY A 95 11.39 -33.89 13.52
CA GLY A 95 11.24 -34.16 14.92
C GLY A 95 10.22 -35.20 15.23
#